data_5f472a3089819ecfcfe8d2d79995b4c1
#
_entry.id   5f472a3089819ecfcfe8d2d79995b4c1
#
_cell.length_a   1.000
_cell.length_b   1.000
_cell.length_c   1.000
_cell.angle_alpha   90.00
_cell.angle_beta   90.00
_cell.angle_gamma   90.00
#
_symmetry.space_group_name_H-M   'P 1'
#
loop_
_entity.id
_entity.type
_entity.pdbx_description
1 polymer ?
#
loop_
_entity_poly.entity_id
_entity_poly.type
_entity_poly.pdbx_seq_one_letter_code
_entity_poly.pdbx_strand_id
1 'polypeptide(L)'
;MATLIILIKDKVSDIILKDNKSGDSVIKEVENGSGNEVEDNPNYVETTSKGYILEKIDGAYYIDGYIIVNKSYPFSDSWIPSNTEEEINNDICKNCLDKEVYNMWSQMKNDATSIGLNIYISSGYRSFSYQKGLYEHYINKGGKDYADITSARAGHSEHQSGLAFDLNSVDDSFSATDEGKWVNNNAHLYGFIIRYPKDKTNETGYKYESWHLRYVGTYLADKLYNNGNWITMEDYFGLDSQY
;
A
#
# COMPACT_ATOMS: atom_id res chain seq x y z
N MET A 1 -37.43 9.42 14.04
CA MET A 1 -36.34 9.09 13.10
C MET A 1 -35.03 9.30 13.83
N ALA A 2 -34.35 8.23 14.18
CA ALA A 2 -33.05 8.29 14.87
C ALA A 2 -31.95 8.29 13.82
N THR A 3 -31.12 9.31 13.80
CA THR A 3 -29.98 9.42 12.91
C THR A 3 -28.81 8.67 13.53
N LEU A 4 -28.43 7.53 12.93
CA LEU A 4 -27.24 6.76 13.32
C LEU A 4 -26.01 7.51 12.81
N ILE A 5 -25.22 8.08 13.71
CA ILE A 5 -23.90 8.64 13.39
C ILE A 5 -22.86 7.54 13.71
N ILE A 6 -22.30 6.93 12.66
CA ILE A 6 -21.15 6.02 12.80
C ILE A 6 -19.90 6.87 12.78
N LEU A 7 -19.26 7.04 13.93
CA LEU A 7 -17.91 7.58 14.02
C LEU A 7 -16.93 6.41 13.94
N ILE A 8 -16.29 6.25 12.79
CA ILE A 8 -15.18 5.32 12.64
C ILE A 8 -13.95 6.06 13.21
N LYS A 9 -13.55 5.72 14.41
CA LYS A 9 -12.22 6.03 14.94
C LYS A 9 -11.30 4.85 14.61
N ASP A 10 -10.04 5.12 14.46
CA ASP A 10 -8.94 4.23 14.08
C ASP A 10 -8.75 3.01 15.02
N LYS A 11 -9.79 2.28 15.22
CA LYS A 11 -9.89 0.88 15.66
C LYS A 11 -11.35 0.49 15.49
N VAL A 12 -11.63 -0.57 14.78
CA VAL A 12 -12.94 -1.19 14.71
C VAL A 12 -13.25 -1.80 16.07
N SER A 13 -13.89 -1.03 16.92
CA SER A 13 -14.57 -1.54 18.10
C SER A 13 -16.05 -1.21 17.94
N ASP A 14 -16.87 -2.25 17.81
CA ASP A 14 -18.32 -2.15 17.75
C ASP A 14 -18.84 -1.47 19.01
N ILE A 15 -19.25 -0.21 18.91
CA ILE A 15 -19.97 0.47 19.98
C ILE A 15 -21.45 0.18 19.77
N ILE A 16 -21.98 -0.76 20.56
CA ILE A 16 -23.42 -0.96 20.68
C ILE A 16 -24.00 0.14 21.56
N LEU A 17 -24.69 1.10 20.96
CA LEU A 17 -25.49 2.08 21.70
C LEU A 17 -26.81 1.40 22.15
N LYS A 18 -26.96 1.23 23.44
CA LYS A 18 -28.27 0.89 24.02
C LYS A 18 -29.10 2.16 24.19
N ASP A 19 -30.28 2.17 23.59
CA ASP A 19 -31.27 3.21 23.82
C ASP A 19 -31.64 3.32 25.31
N ASN A 20 -31.30 4.42 25.94
CA ASN A 20 -31.88 4.82 27.22
C ASN A 20 -32.85 5.97 26.98
N LYS A 21 -34.11 5.72 27.29
CA LYS A 21 -35.17 6.71 27.33
C LYS A 21 -35.02 7.63 28.55
N SER A 22 -34.10 8.54 28.55
CA SER A 22 -34.15 9.78 29.33
C SER A 22 -33.05 10.71 28.83
N GLY A 23 -33.39 11.94 28.54
CA GLY A 23 -32.59 12.89 27.80
C GLY A 23 -31.49 13.58 28.61
N ASP A 24 -30.47 12.88 29.02
CA ASP A 24 -29.22 13.47 29.49
C ASP A 24 -28.06 12.74 28.82
N SER A 25 -27.38 13.41 27.89
CA SER A 25 -26.16 12.95 27.26
C SER A 25 -24.99 13.17 28.22
N VAL A 26 -24.58 12.13 28.94
CA VAL A 26 -23.31 12.15 29.68
C VAL A 26 -22.18 11.77 28.70
N ILE A 27 -21.44 12.77 28.27
CA ILE A 27 -20.15 12.55 27.60
C ILE A 27 -19.18 12.15 28.72
N LYS A 28 -18.85 10.87 28.80
CA LYS A 28 -17.66 10.44 29.56
C LYS A 28 -16.44 10.72 28.72
N GLU A 29 -15.62 11.66 29.13
CA GLU A 29 -14.23 11.76 28.68
C GLU A 29 -13.54 10.44 29.05
N VAL A 30 -13.05 9.73 28.03
CA VAL A 30 -12.13 8.60 28.23
C VAL A 30 -10.78 9.22 28.51
N GLU A 31 -10.37 9.22 29.76
CA GLU A 31 -9.01 9.54 30.13
C GLU A 31 -8.04 8.64 29.35
N ASN A 32 -7.07 9.24 28.70
CA ASN A 32 -5.94 8.57 28.04
C ASN A 32 -5.18 7.71 29.04
N GLY A 33 -5.54 6.43 29.11
CA GLY A 33 -4.72 5.39 29.70
C GLY A 33 -3.60 5.02 28.72
N SER A 34 -2.63 5.90 28.55
CA SER A 34 -1.41 5.59 27.80
C SER A 34 -0.45 4.85 28.72
N GLY A 35 -0.12 3.62 28.42
CA GLY A 35 1.06 3.04 29.04
C GLY A 35 1.21 1.52 28.98
N ASN A 36 0.13 0.75 29.03
CA ASN A 36 0.29 -0.69 29.24
C ASN A 36 -0.19 -1.59 28.08
N GLU A 37 -0.90 -1.06 27.06
CA GLU A 37 -1.43 -1.89 25.96
C GLU A 37 -0.35 -2.30 24.94
N VAL A 38 0.76 -1.60 24.86
CA VAL A 38 1.84 -1.86 23.89
C VAL A 38 2.77 -2.98 24.37
N GLU A 39 3.02 -3.07 25.68
CA GLU A 39 3.96 -4.06 26.26
C GLU A 39 3.42 -5.51 26.21
N ASP A 40 2.08 -5.70 26.16
CA ASP A 40 1.44 -7.03 26.10
C ASP A 40 1.10 -7.50 24.66
N ASN A 41 1.43 -6.73 23.62
CA ASN A 41 1.17 -7.13 22.23
C ASN A 41 2.34 -8.01 21.70
N PRO A 42 2.13 -9.33 21.51
CA PRO A 42 3.19 -10.24 21.06
C PRO A 42 3.69 -9.94 19.63
N ASN A 43 2.95 -9.18 18.84
CA ASN A 43 3.28 -8.79 17.47
C ASN A 43 3.94 -7.42 17.38
N TYR A 44 4.02 -6.68 18.47
CA TYR A 44 4.59 -5.33 18.49
C TYR A 44 6.05 -5.34 18.01
N VAL A 45 6.36 -4.43 17.10
CA VAL A 45 7.72 -4.19 16.61
C VAL A 45 8.25 -2.85 17.16
N GLU A 46 7.55 -1.78 16.83
CA GLU A 46 7.92 -0.43 17.26
C GLU A 46 6.73 0.54 17.18
N THR A 47 6.88 1.70 17.78
CA THR A 47 6.02 2.86 17.56
C THR A 47 6.74 3.81 16.61
N THR A 48 6.12 4.12 15.48
CA THR A 48 6.73 4.99 14.46
C THR A 48 6.90 6.42 14.95
N SER A 49 7.67 7.23 14.23
CA SER A 49 7.90 8.65 14.57
C SER A 49 6.62 9.50 14.60
N LYS A 50 5.52 9.03 14.01
CA LYS A 50 4.19 9.67 14.02
C LYS A 50 3.20 9.00 14.98
N GLY A 51 3.66 8.06 15.81
CA GLY A 51 2.87 7.44 16.87
C GLY A 51 2.02 6.25 16.43
N TYR A 52 2.19 5.74 15.22
CA TYR A 52 1.53 4.51 14.76
C TYR A 52 2.24 3.28 15.33
N ILE A 53 1.46 2.24 15.64
CA ILE A 53 2.01 0.95 16.08
C ILE A 53 2.28 0.09 14.84
N LEU A 54 3.54 -0.33 14.70
CA LEU A 54 3.97 -1.31 13.71
C LEU A 54 3.96 -2.70 14.35
N GLU A 55 3.28 -3.63 13.69
CA GLU A 55 3.13 -5.02 14.10
C GLU A 55 3.73 -5.95 13.05
N LYS A 56 4.21 -7.13 13.49
CA LYS A 56 4.61 -8.21 12.56
C LYS A 56 3.76 -9.44 12.80
N ILE A 57 2.97 -9.83 11.81
CA ILE A 57 2.03 -10.95 11.87
C ILE A 57 2.29 -11.88 10.68
N ASP A 58 2.52 -13.16 10.95
CA ASP A 58 2.70 -14.20 9.93
C ASP A 58 3.72 -13.83 8.82
N GLY A 59 4.79 -13.14 9.18
CA GLY A 59 5.87 -12.80 8.27
C GLY A 59 5.68 -11.54 7.43
N ALA A 60 4.62 -10.76 7.69
CA ALA A 60 4.38 -9.43 7.11
C ALA A 60 4.26 -8.36 8.21
N TYR A 61 4.54 -7.11 7.86
CA TYR A 61 4.39 -5.95 8.75
C TYR A 61 3.09 -5.21 8.47
N TYR A 62 2.49 -4.66 9.53
CA TYR A 62 1.19 -3.97 9.46
C TYR A 62 1.17 -2.70 10.29
N ILE A 63 0.48 -1.68 9.79
CA ILE A 63 0.03 -0.50 10.53
C ILE A 63 -1.46 -0.31 10.24
N ASP A 64 -2.31 -0.31 11.28
CA ASP A 64 -3.77 -0.14 11.15
C ASP A 64 -4.41 -1.05 10.08
N GLY A 65 -3.91 -2.29 9.95
CA GLY A 65 -4.35 -3.27 8.94
C GLY A 65 -3.74 -3.08 7.55
N TYR A 66 -2.99 -2.02 7.29
CA TYR A 66 -2.25 -1.85 6.04
C TYR A 66 -0.95 -2.65 6.04
N ILE A 67 -0.74 -3.47 5.04
CA ILE A 67 0.56 -4.15 4.85
C ILE A 67 1.63 -3.12 4.54
N ILE A 68 2.71 -3.14 5.32
CA ILE A 68 3.91 -2.34 5.13
C ILE A 68 5.01 -3.24 4.57
N VAL A 69 5.51 -2.90 3.40
CA VAL A 69 6.69 -3.52 2.81
C VAL A 69 7.51 -2.47 2.09
N ASN A 70 8.76 -2.33 2.48
CA ASN A 70 9.72 -1.40 1.90
C ASN A 70 11.15 -1.89 2.20
N LYS A 71 12.14 -1.03 2.14
CA LYS A 71 13.54 -1.41 2.40
C LYS A 71 13.81 -1.85 3.83
N SER A 72 13.08 -1.33 4.82
CA SER A 72 13.25 -1.67 6.24
C SER A 72 12.39 -2.85 6.69
N TYR A 73 11.24 -3.08 6.04
CA TYR A 73 10.21 -4.02 6.49
C TYR A 73 9.92 -5.08 5.42
N PRO A 74 10.73 -6.17 5.35
CA PRO A 74 10.54 -7.22 4.35
C PRO A 74 9.48 -8.23 4.75
N PHE A 75 8.85 -8.85 3.76
CA PHE A 75 8.17 -10.14 3.95
C PHE A 75 9.16 -11.24 4.32
N SER A 76 8.70 -12.27 5.00
CA SER A 76 9.45 -13.52 5.06
C SER A 76 9.55 -14.15 3.66
N ASP A 77 10.58 -14.97 3.44
CA ASP A 77 10.84 -15.63 2.15
C ASP A 77 9.71 -16.57 1.70
N SER A 78 8.98 -17.14 2.65
CA SER A 78 7.84 -18.03 2.42
C SER A 78 6.49 -17.33 2.38
N TRP A 79 6.45 -16.00 2.59
CA TRP A 79 5.17 -15.27 2.62
C TRP A 79 4.57 -15.15 1.22
N ILE A 80 3.31 -15.52 1.07
CA ILE A 80 2.51 -15.38 -0.15
C ILE A 80 1.12 -14.86 0.19
N PRO A 81 0.47 -14.06 -0.69
CA PRO A 81 -0.91 -13.63 -0.48
C PRO A 81 -1.87 -14.82 -0.63
N SER A 82 -2.92 -14.86 0.20
CA SER A 82 -3.87 -15.99 0.26
C SER A 82 -5.20 -15.73 -0.48
N ASN A 83 -5.53 -14.48 -0.79
CA ASN A 83 -6.83 -14.09 -1.37
C ASN A 83 -6.68 -13.48 -2.75
N THR A 84 -6.00 -14.17 -3.68
CA THR A 84 -5.75 -13.65 -5.03
C THR A 84 -6.85 -14.05 -6.02
N GLU A 85 -7.04 -13.21 -7.07
CA GLU A 85 -8.02 -13.45 -8.14
C GLU A 85 -7.68 -14.71 -8.94
N GLU A 86 -6.42 -14.86 -9.36
CA GLU A 86 -5.90 -16.08 -9.94
C GLU A 86 -4.99 -16.79 -8.92
N GLU A 87 -4.96 -18.12 -8.97
CA GLU A 87 -4.09 -18.92 -8.12
C GLU A 87 -2.61 -18.72 -8.49
N ILE A 88 -1.76 -18.56 -7.46
CA ILE A 88 -0.32 -18.38 -7.66
C ILE A 88 0.34 -19.74 -7.89
N ASN A 89 0.55 -20.09 -9.15
CA ASN A 89 1.18 -21.32 -9.58
C ASN A 89 2.59 -21.13 -10.17
N ASN A 90 3.02 -19.86 -10.33
CA ASN A 90 4.29 -19.50 -10.94
C ASN A 90 4.93 -18.33 -10.22
N ASP A 91 6.22 -18.13 -10.45
CA ASP A 91 7.00 -17.03 -9.88
C ASP A 91 6.53 -15.63 -10.32
N ILE A 92 5.85 -15.53 -11.46
CA ILE A 92 5.23 -14.32 -11.97
C ILE A 92 3.80 -14.60 -12.43
N CYS A 93 2.89 -13.69 -12.10
CA CYS A 93 1.49 -13.76 -12.52
C CYS A 93 0.90 -12.35 -12.61
N LYS A 94 0.33 -11.99 -13.76
CA LYS A 94 -0.23 -10.64 -13.96
C LYS A 94 -1.47 -10.37 -13.12
N ASN A 95 -2.35 -11.35 -13.00
CA ASN A 95 -3.65 -11.19 -12.37
C ASN A 95 -3.73 -11.84 -10.98
N CYS A 96 -2.62 -12.40 -10.46
CA CYS A 96 -2.57 -12.88 -9.09
C CYS A 96 -2.47 -11.68 -8.11
N LEU A 97 -3.41 -10.75 -8.25
CA LEU A 97 -3.64 -9.64 -7.34
C LEU A 97 -4.68 -10.09 -6.31
N ASP A 98 -4.69 -9.44 -5.14
CA ASP A 98 -5.80 -9.59 -4.21
C ASP A 98 -7.13 -9.32 -4.93
N LYS A 99 -8.20 -10.05 -4.58
CA LYS A 99 -9.49 -9.96 -5.27
C LYS A 99 -10.10 -8.56 -5.23
N GLU A 100 -9.95 -7.85 -4.12
CA GLU A 100 -10.43 -6.48 -4.02
C GLU A 100 -9.62 -5.56 -4.94
N VAL A 101 -8.29 -5.73 -4.97
CA VAL A 101 -7.39 -5.00 -5.86
C VAL A 101 -7.77 -5.21 -7.32
N TYR A 102 -8.02 -6.47 -7.72
CA TYR A 102 -8.42 -6.79 -9.08
C TYR A 102 -9.78 -6.19 -9.46
N ASN A 103 -10.74 -6.19 -8.54
CA ASN A 103 -12.04 -5.55 -8.75
C ASN A 103 -11.91 -4.03 -8.94
N MET A 104 -11.15 -3.35 -8.10
CA MET A 104 -10.93 -1.91 -8.21
C MET A 104 -10.11 -1.53 -9.45
N TRP A 105 -9.11 -2.35 -9.79
CA TRP A 105 -8.40 -2.24 -11.06
C TRP A 105 -9.34 -2.35 -12.26
N SER A 106 -10.25 -3.33 -12.25
CA SER A 106 -11.18 -3.54 -13.35
C SER A 106 -12.11 -2.34 -13.55
N GLN A 107 -12.58 -1.71 -12.47
CA GLN A 107 -13.36 -0.47 -12.53
C GLN A 107 -12.52 0.67 -13.13
N MET A 108 -11.32 0.91 -12.60
CA MET A 108 -10.41 1.95 -13.10
C MET A 108 -10.12 1.78 -14.60
N LYS A 109 -9.86 0.54 -15.03
CA LYS A 109 -9.63 0.21 -16.45
C LYS A 109 -10.85 0.50 -17.32
N ASN A 110 -12.04 0.14 -16.86
CA ASN A 110 -13.29 0.37 -17.62
C ASN A 110 -13.55 1.87 -17.80
N ASP A 111 -13.35 2.68 -16.74
CA ASP A 111 -13.56 4.11 -16.79
C ASP A 111 -12.53 4.79 -17.71
N ALA A 112 -11.26 4.42 -17.65
CA ALA A 112 -10.24 4.87 -18.58
C ALA A 112 -10.60 4.51 -20.03
N THR A 113 -11.03 3.28 -20.26
CA THR A 113 -11.44 2.81 -21.60
C THR A 113 -12.65 3.58 -22.13
N SER A 114 -13.60 3.95 -21.28
CA SER A 114 -14.81 4.70 -21.67
C SER A 114 -14.50 6.08 -22.26
N ILE A 115 -13.35 6.65 -21.92
CA ILE A 115 -12.84 7.92 -22.43
C ILE A 115 -11.72 7.77 -23.47
N GLY A 116 -11.50 6.53 -23.96
CA GLY A 116 -10.55 6.25 -25.04
C GLY A 116 -9.10 6.02 -24.60
N LEU A 117 -8.83 5.92 -23.29
CA LEU A 117 -7.51 5.60 -22.77
C LEU A 117 -7.32 4.09 -22.64
N ASN A 118 -6.12 3.61 -22.94
CA ASN A 118 -5.77 2.19 -22.87
C ASN A 118 -4.74 1.92 -21.77
N ILE A 119 -5.23 1.61 -20.56
CA ILE A 119 -4.37 1.16 -19.46
C ILE A 119 -4.45 -0.36 -19.32
N TYR A 120 -3.30 -0.99 -19.04
CA TYR A 120 -3.22 -2.44 -18.82
C TYR A 120 -2.10 -2.79 -17.85
N ILE A 121 -2.26 -3.90 -17.12
CA ILE A 121 -1.22 -4.43 -16.25
C ILE A 121 -0.09 -5.01 -17.11
N SER A 122 1.12 -4.52 -16.93
CA SER A 122 2.33 -5.09 -17.54
C SER A 122 3.02 -6.09 -16.62
N SER A 123 3.00 -5.85 -15.29
CA SER A 123 3.58 -6.73 -14.26
C SER A 123 2.69 -6.72 -13.03
N GLY A 124 2.29 -7.89 -12.53
CA GLY A 124 1.53 -8.08 -11.29
C GLY A 124 2.36 -8.74 -10.21
N TYR A 125 1.89 -9.88 -9.67
CA TYR A 125 2.60 -10.64 -8.65
C TYR A 125 3.99 -11.09 -9.10
N ARG A 126 4.96 -11.00 -8.18
CA ARG A 126 6.32 -11.54 -8.30
C ARG A 126 6.71 -12.26 -7.01
N SER A 127 7.17 -13.50 -7.13
CA SER A 127 7.63 -14.28 -5.97
C SER A 127 8.93 -13.72 -5.38
N PHE A 128 9.25 -14.15 -4.16
CA PHE A 128 10.54 -13.88 -3.52
C PHE A 128 11.72 -14.35 -4.42
N SER A 129 11.64 -15.57 -4.98
CA SER A 129 12.70 -16.14 -5.81
C SER A 129 12.89 -15.37 -7.12
N TYR A 130 11.80 -14.97 -7.78
CA TYR A 130 11.89 -14.14 -8.99
C TYR A 130 12.52 -12.78 -8.68
N GLN A 131 12.07 -12.13 -7.61
CA GLN A 131 12.60 -10.82 -7.22
C GLN A 131 14.09 -10.89 -6.87
N LYS A 132 14.56 -11.99 -6.28
CA LYS A 132 15.99 -12.23 -6.04
C LYS A 132 16.79 -12.21 -7.34
N GLY A 133 16.38 -12.97 -8.34
CA GLY A 133 17.05 -13.01 -9.65
C GLY A 133 16.98 -11.67 -10.38
N LEU A 134 15.87 -10.95 -10.28
CA LEU A 134 15.70 -9.63 -10.86
C LEU A 134 16.65 -8.61 -10.22
N TYR A 135 16.78 -8.61 -8.91
CA TYR A 135 17.72 -7.72 -8.20
C TYR A 135 19.19 -8.03 -8.56
N GLU A 136 19.57 -9.32 -8.65
CA GLU A 136 20.90 -9.74 -9.11
C GLU A 136 21.19 -9.28 -10.55
N HIS A 137 20.18 -9.31 -11.43
CA HIS A 137 20.31 -8.75 -12.78
C HIS A 137 20.66 -7.25 -12.74
N TYR A 138 20.01 -6.46 -11.88
CA TYR A 138 20.31 -5.03 -11.74
C TYR A 138 21.68 -4.77 -11.11
N ILE A 139 22.15 -5.60 -10.17
CA ILE A 139 23.54 -5.54 -9.67
C ILE A 139 24.54 -5.71 -10.82
N ASN A 140 24.33 -6.72 -11.68
CA ASN A 140 25.19 -6.99 -12.80
C ASN A 140 25.18 -5.86 -13.85
N LYS A 141 24.05 -5.15 -13.97
CA LYS A 141 23.87 -4.03 -14.92
C LYS A 141 24.56 -2.73 -14.48
N GLY A 142 24.51 -2.39 -13.20
CA GLY A 142 24.93 -1.07 -12.72
C GLY A 142 25.54 -1.03 -11.32
N GLY A 143 25.81 -2.19 -10.72
CA GLY A 143 26.31 -2.30 -9.36
C GLY A 143 25.19 -2.22 -8.29
N LYS A 144 25.60 -2.38 -7.03
CA LYS A 144 24.68 -2.48 -5.91
C LYS A 144 23.87 -1.20 -5.67
N ASP A 145 24.52 -0.04 -5.71
CA ASP A 145 23.86 1.24 -5.45
C ASP A 145 22.79 1.53 -6.52
N TYR A 146 23.09 1.21 -7.79
CA TYR A 146 22.12 1.29 -8.87
C TYR A 146 20.96 0.32 -8.69
N ALA A 147 21.24 -0.92 -8.28
CA ALA A 147 20.23 -1.91 -8.02
C ALA A 147 19.31 -1.48 -6.86
N ASP A 148 19.88 -0.98 -5.77
CA ASP A 148 19.13 -0.59 -4.56
C ASP A 148 18.11 0.55 -4.83
N ILE A 149 18.38 1.48 -5.74
CA ILE A 149 17.42 2.54 -6.07
C ILE A 149 16.45 2.18 -7.22
N THR A 150 16.74 1.09 -7.97
CA THR A 150 15.99 0.72 -9.18
C THR A 150 15.08 -0.48 -8.96
N SER A 151 15.45 -1.38 -8.04
CA SER A 151 14.73 -2.64 -7.79
C SER A 151 14.77 -3.00 -6.30
N ALA A 152 13.70 -3.55 -5.79
CA ALA A 152 13.68 -4.07 -4.43
C ALA A 152 14.54 -5.33 -4.31
N ARG A 153 15.17 -5.51 -3.15
CA ARG A 153 15.75 -6.82 -2.76
C ARG A 153 14.63 -7.84 -2.56
N ALA A 154 14.96 -9.13 -2.59
CA ALA A 154 14.00 -10.20 -2.30
C ALA A 154 13.34 -9.99 -0.93
N GLY A 155 12.02 -10.16 -0.86
CA GLY A 155 11.21 -9.87 0.33
C GLY A 155 10.78 -8.40 0.47
N HIS A 156 11.45 -7.46 -0.19
CA HIS A 156 11.19 -6.02 -0.07
C HIS A 156 10.31 -5.43 -1.19
N SER A 157 9.79 -6.28 -2.08
CA SER A 157 8.96 -5.88 -3.21
C SER A 157 7.47 -5.91 -2.87
N GLU A 158 6.77 -4.82 -3.15
CA GLU A 158 5.30 -4.77 -3.02
C GLU A 158 4.58 -5.73 -3.96
N HIS A 159 5.18 -6.13 -5.09
CA HIS A 159 4.61 -7.13 -6.00
C HIS A 159 4.41 -8.49 -5.35
N GLN A 160 5.20 -8.83 -4.30
CA GLN A 160 4.99 -10.07 -3.55
C GLN A 160 3.66 -10.05 -2.78
N SER A 161 3.13 -8.87 -2.44
CA SER A 161 1.88 -8.74 -1.68
C SER A 161 0.61 -9.05 -2.49
N GLY A 162 0.66 -8.99 -3.81
CA GLY A 162 -0.54 -8.95 -4.65
C GLY A 162 -1.34 -7.63 -4.56
N LEU A 163 -0.81 -6.63 -3.83
CA LEU A 163 -1.45 -5.31 -3.69
C LEU A 163 -0.87 -4.27 -4.65
N ALA A 164 0.15 -4.61 -5.42
CA ALA A 164 0.82 -3.68 -6.34
C ALA A 164 0.98 -4.29 -7.72
N PHE A 165 0.98 -3.41 -8.72
CA PHE A 165 1.20 -3.77 -10.12
C PHE A 165 1.78 -2.61 -10.91
N ASP A 166 2.45 -2.95 -12.02
CA ASP A 166 2.98 -1.98 -12.98
C ASP A 166 2.03 -1.85 -14.17
N LEU A 167 1.86 -0.61 -14.65
CA LEU A 167 1.04 -0.26 -15.82
C LEU A 167 1.87 -0.03 -17.07
N ASN A 168 1.30 -0.37 -18.22
CA ASN A 168 1.76 -0.01 -19.57
C ASN A 168 3.28 -0.16 -19.77
N SER A 169 4.04 0.93 -19.82
CA SER A 169 5.49 0.93 -19.94
C SER A 169 6.16 1.21 -18.60
N VAL A 170 7.16 0.39 -18.26
CA VAL A 170 7.93 0.49 -17.00
C VAL A 170 9.14 1.42 -17.24
N ASP A 171 8.86 2.66 -17.62
CA ASP A 171 9.82 3.72 -17.85
C ASP A 171 9.22 5.12 -17.64
N ASP A 172 10.09 6.13 -17.51
CA ASP A 172 9.71 7.50 -17.15
C ASP A 172 8.77 8.19 -18.18
N SER A 173 8.70 7.66 -19.42
CA SER A 173 7.85 8.23 -20.48
C SER A 173 6.35 8.04 -20.18
N PHE A 174 5.97 7.05 -19.36
CA PHE A 174 4.57 6.80 -19.02
C PHE A 174 3.91 8.04 -18.41
N SER A 175 4.60 8.75 -17.54
CA SER A 175 4.06 9.99 -16.92
C SER A 175 3.70 11.09 -17.91
N ALA A 176 4.30 11.08 -19.11
CA ALA A 176 4.03 12.07 -20.16
C ALA A 176 2.83 11.69 -21.05
N THR A 177 2.40 10.43 -21.04
CA THR A 177 1.25 9.94 -21.81
C THR A 177 -0.06 10.46 -21.22
N ASP A 178 -1.13 10.41 -22.02
CA ASP A 178 -2.46 10.78 -21.53
C ASP A 178 -2.98 9.77 -20.49
N GLU A 179 -2.63 8.47 -20.66
CA GLU A 179 -2.89 7.43 -19.66
C GLU A 179 -2.19 7.71 -18.32
N GLY A 180 -0.90 8.02 -18.35
CA GLY A 180 -0.14 8.31 -17.12
C GLY A 180 -0.62 9.55 -16.39
N LYS A 181 -0.98 10.61 -17.11
CA LYS A 181 -1.59 11.82 -16.53
C LYS A 181 -2.96 11.52 -15.92
N TRP A 182 -3.78 10.74 -16.61
CA TRP A 182 -5.09 10.35 -16.10
C TRP A 182 -4.95 9.48 -14.85
N VAL A 183 -4.06 8.48 -14.86
CA VAL A 183 -3.77 7.63 -13.71
C VAL A 183 -3.30 8.46 -12.52
N ASN A 184 -2.35 9.38 -12.71
CA ASN A 184 -1.88 10.25 -11.63
C ASN A 184 -3.01 11.05 -10.95
N ASN A 185 -4.01 11.47 -11.71
CA ASN A 185 -5.10 12.30 -11.21
C ASN A 185 -6.30 11.51 -10.69
N ASN A 186 -6.45 10.25 -11.04
CA ASN A 186 -7.67 9.49 -10.77
C ASN A 186 -7.45 8.19 -9.98
N ALA A 187 -6.23 7.67 -9.88
CA ALA A 187 -5.95 6.38 -9.23
C ALA A 187 -6.47 6.32 -7.78
N HIS A 188 -6.41 7.44 -7.02
CA HIS A 188 -6.90 7.52 -5.65
C HIS A 188 -8.40 7.23 -5.52
N LEU A 189 -9.22 7.54 -6.54
CA LEU A 189 -10.66 7.27 -6.55
C LEU A 189 -10.97 5.76 -6.53
N TYR A 190 -10.00 4.95 -6.93
CA TYR A 190 -10.09 3.48 -6.95
C TYR A 190 -9.24 2.83 -5.85
N GLY A 191 -8.72 3.62 -4.91
CA GLY A 191 -7.91 3.12 -3.80
C GLY A 191 -6.44 2.87 -4.13
N PHE A 192 -5.94 3.35 -5.27
CA PHE A 192 -4.55 3.23 -5.68
C PHE A 192 -3.76 4.51 -5.44
N ILE A 193 -2.48 4.34 -5.12
CA ILE A 193 -1.51 5.43 -5.02
C ILE A 193 -0.38 5.24 -6.03
N ILE A 194 0.24 6.36 -6.47
CA ILE A 194 1.56 6.33 -7.08
C ILE A 194 2.56 6.09 -5.95
N ARG A 195 3.06 4.87 -5.87
CA ARG A 195 3.82 4.40 -4.69
C ARG A 195 5.16 5.09 -4.51
N TYR A 196 5.83 5.39 -5.64
CA TYR A 196 7.14 6.03 -5.68
C TYR A 196 7.04 7.37 -6.43
N PRO A 197 6.53 8.43 -5.77
CA PRO A 197 6.28 9.71 -6.41
C PRO A 197 7.56 10.44 -6.78
N LYS A 198 7.42 11.42 -7.67
CA LYS A 198 8.53 12.28 -8.09
C LYS A 198 9.11 13.04 -6.88
N ASP A 199 10.45 13.17 -6.87
CA ASP A 199 11.22 13.91 -5.84
C ASP A 199 11.09 13.32 -4.40
N LYS A 200 10.64 12.05 -4.27
CA LYS A 200 10.45 11.35 -2.98
C LYS A 200 11.41 10.17 -2.75
N THR A 201 12.51 10.09 -3.50
CA THR A 201 13.50 9.02 -3.36
C THR A 201 14.12 8.96 -1.96
N ASN A 202 14.31 10.10 -1.30
CA ASN A 202 14.86 10.14 0.06
C ASN A 202 13.89 9.55 1.11
N GLU A 203 12.58 9.54 0.84
CA GLU A 203 11.57 8.98 1.72
C GLU A 203 11.38 7.48 1.43
N THR A 204 11.19 7.12 0.16
CA THR A 204 10.87 5.75 -0.25
C THR A 204 12.09 4.86 -0.46
N GLY A 205 13.25 5.46 -0.72
CA GLY A 205 14.47 4.75 -1.11
C GLY A 205 14.52 4.32 -2.58
N TYR A 206 13.43 4.54 -3.36
CA TYR A 206 13.32 4.18 -4.77
C TYR A 206 13.20 5.42 -5.65
N LYS A 207 13.65 5.29 -6.91
CA LYS A 207 13.43 6.33 -7.91
C LYS A 207 11.95 6.51 -8.22
N TYR A 208 11.60 7.62 -8.90
CA TYR A 208 10.26 7.86 -9.39
C TYR A 208 9.76 6.73 -10.31
N GLU A 209 8.55 6.25 -10.06
CA GLU A 209 7.88 5.22 -10.85
C GLU A 209 6.40 5.58 -11.05
N SER A 210 6.08 6.30 -12.13
CA SER A 210 4.70 6.71 -12.45
C SER A 210 3.78 5.55 -12.80
N TRP A 211 4.34 4.41 -13.16
CA TRP A 211 3.65 3.18 -13.58
C TRP A 211 3.32 2.24 -12.42
N HIS A 212 4.03 2.37 -11.28
CA HIS A 212 3.87 1.46 -10.14
C HIS A 212 2.74 1.93 -9.22
N LEU A 213 1.64 1.20 -9.23
CA LEU A 213 0.48 1.44 -8.39
C LEU A 213 0.46 0.49 -7.20
N ARG A 214 0.12 1.03 -6.03
CA ARG A 214 -0.14 0.28 -4.81
C ARG A 214 -1.57 0.53 -4.34
N TYR A 215 -2.31 -0.55 -4.05
CA TYR A 215 -3.63 -0.46 -3.43
C TYR A 215 -3.51 -0.26 -1.91
N VAL A 216 -4.24 0.71 -1.41
CA VAL A 216 -4.33 1.04 0.02
C VAL A 216 -5.77 1.33 0.46
N GLY A 217 -6.77 1.05 -0.42
CA GLY A 217 -8.15 1.44 -0.21
C GLY A 217 -8.40 2.93 -0.43
N THR A 218 -9.64 3.29 -0.73
CA THR A 218 -10.00 4.67 -1.14
C THR A 218 -9.76 5.69 -0.04
N TYR A 219 -9.95 5.33 1.23
CA TYR A 219 -9.75 6.25 2.35
C TYR A 219 -8.30 6.73 2.45
N LEU A 220 -7.32 5.80 2.49
CA LEU A 220 -5.92 6.17 2.59
C LEU A 220 -5.40 6.78 1.29
N ALA A 221 -5.84 6.26 0.13
CA ALA A 221 -5.45 6.81 -1.16
C ALA A 221 -5.85 8.29 -1.32
N ASP A 222 -7.04 8.68 -0.87
CA ASP A 222 -7.50 10.08 -0.86
C ASP A 222 -6.62 10.97 0.03
N LYS A 223 -6.23 10.47 1.22
CA LYS A 223 -5.31 11.18 2.12
C LYS A 223 -3.93 11.40 1.51
N LEU A 224 -3.43 10.41 0.77
CA LEU A 224 -2.10 10.45 0.17
C LEU A 224 -2.07 11.20 -1.17
N TYR A 225 -3.21 11.40 -1.84
CA TYR A 225 -3.30 12.02 -3.16
C TYR A 225 -2.82 13.49 -3.18
N ASN A 226 -3.18 14.27 -2.16
CA ASN A 226 -2.75 15.67 -1.98
C ASN A 226 -2.77 16.50 -3.29
N ASN A 227 -3.89 16.46 -4.04
CA ASN A 227 -4.04 17.15 -5.33
C ASN A 227 -2.96 16.79 -6.38
N GLY A 228 -2.56 15.53 -6.44
CA GLY A 228 -1.55 15.02 -7.37
C GLY A 228 -0.10 15.21 -6.91
N ASN A 229 0.11 15.83 -5.75
CA ASN A 229 1.42 15.91 -5.09
C ASN A 229 1.49 14.84 -3.98
N TRP A 230 1.64 13.60 -4.39
CA TRP A 230 1.52 12.43 -3.55
C TRP A 230 2.38 12.47 -2.28
N ILE A 231 1.74 12.19 -1.14
CA ILE A 231 2.41 11.91 0.14
C ILE A 231 2.80 10.42 0.13
N THR A 232 4.00 10.08 0.57
CA THR A 232 4.45 8.68 0.65
C THR A 232 3.87 7.98 1.87
N MET A 233 3.76 6.65 1.84
CA MET A 233 3.40 5.87 3.02
C MET A 233 4.43 6.06 4.14
N GLU A 234 5.71 6.22 3.79
CA GLU A 234 6.79 6.49 4.71
C GLU A 234 6.57 7.80 5.46
N ASP A 235 6.29 8.89 4.74
CA ASP A 235 6.00 10.18 5.39
C ASP A 235 4.70 10.12 6.18
N TYR A 236 3.63 9.54 5.63
CA TYR A 236 2.33 9.50 6.30
C TYR A 236 2.36 8.74 7.63
N PHE A 237 2.98 7.56 7.67
CA PHE A 237 3.08 6.74 8.88
C PHE A 237 4.30 7.02 9.75
N GLY A 238 5.27 7.78 9.25
CA GLY A 238 6.53 8.06 9.97
C GLY A 238 7.48 6.86 9.99
N LEU A 239 7.61 6.18 8.83
CA LEU A 239 8.41 4.98 8.65
C LEU A 239 9.77 5.27 8.03
N ASP A 240 10.75 4.44 8.35
CA ASP A 240 12.01 4.38 7.61
C ASP A 240 11.90 3.50 6.35
N SER A 241 12.73 3.78 5.35
CA SER A 241 12.90 2.97 4.14
C SER A 241 14.36 2.90 3.74
N GLN A 242 15.16 2.14 4.49
CA GLN A 242 16.60 1.96 4.27
C GLN A 242 17.01 0.49 4.41
N TYR A 243 18.10 0.10 3.72
CA TYR A 243 18.69 -1.25 3.84
C TYR A 243 19.81 -1.26 4.88
#